data_122fe3da88155b3d91e564262bca648d
#
_entry.id   122fe3da88155b3d91e564262bca648d
#
_cell.length_a   1.000
_cell.length_b   1.000
_cell.length_c   1.000
_cell.angle_alpha   90.00
_cell.angle_beta   90.00
_cell.angle_gamma   90.00
#
_symmetry.space_group_name_H-M   'P 1'
#
loop_
_entity.id
_entity.type
_entity.pdbx_description
1 polymer ?
#
loop_
_entity_poly.entity_id
_entity_poly.type
_entity_poly.pdbx_seq_one_letter_code
_entity_poly.pdbx_strand_id
1 'polypeptide(L)'
;NIQIHPTQPDIIFAAVQGAQYGPSEDRGIYRTLNGGKTWSKVLYLNDTVGAASLSMDMNNPRILYAALWDHARSPWQMRSGGPGSGIYKSTDGGTHWDKLEKGLPRVIGKAGISVSRANSSIVYINVEAEGEASGVYRSDNGGSLWKQVNKDRIAVARSWYYMEVFADPQNENIVYVLNAPALKSIDKGKTFQPMGTPHGDNHELWIHPKNNQIMINSNDGGANVSTNGGKSWSTQQNQPTAQFYRVIADKQVPYHIYGGQQDNSAIGIKSRTNDRGIDWKDWYSVAGCESAFLAFDPENPDQVYGGCYQGIIERWQRKTGSGKEIKEYPELALGNVPKDFKYRFNWNAPIISAPSDSNIIYHAGNVVFKTQNGGIDWEVISPDLTRNNDAQQVQGGIPFTNEAAGGENYNTLMSLVASPHDPKVLWTGSDDGLIHITQDGGSTWTNVTPKKMEEGIVNSIEVSPHDPAKAYAVLMRYKFMDLTSYIYKTEDYGRHWELITKGIEGAHTFTRVVREDKKISGLLYAGTETGVYISHDDGIQWDVFKSNLPIVPINDLY
;
A
#
# COMPACT_ATOMS: atom_id res chain seq x y z
N ASN A 1 6.66 -11.75 11.53
CA ASN A 1 6.89 -13.20 11.46
C ASN A 1 6.71 -13.82 12.85
N ILE A 2 6.11 -15.04 12.94
CA ILE A 2 5.84 -15.75 14.20
C ILE A 2 6.37 -17.16 14.11
N GLN A 3 7.06 -17.63 15.18
CA GLN A 3 7.57 -18.98 15.30
C GLN A 3 7.01 -19.65 16.57
N ILE A 4 6.32 -20.77 16.40
CA ILE A 4 5.73 -21.55 17.50
C ILE A 4 6.64 -22.75 17.79
N HIS A 5 6.95 -22.97 19.07
CA HIS A 5 7.75 -24.10 19.49
C HIS A 5 7.06 -25.43 19.14
N PRO A 6 7.76 -26.39 18.48
CA PRO A 6 7.13 -27.56 17.86
C PRO A 6 6.48 -28.55 18.83
N THR A 7 6.86 -28.53 20.11
CA THR A 7 6.35 -29.46 21.15
C THR A 7 5.77 -28.76 22.38
N GLN A 8 5.95 -27.43 22.50
CA GLN A 8 5.46 -26.62 23.61
C GLN A 8 4.75 -25.36 23.03
N PRO A 9 3.50 -25.47 22.57
CA PRO A 9 2.83 -24.41 21.81
C PRO A 9 2.61 -23.11 22.62
N ASP A 10 2.74 -23.14 23.93
CA ASP A 10 2.74 -21.95 24.78
C ASP A 10 3.99 -21.07 24.62
N ILE A 11 5.07 -21.64 24.06
CA ILE A 11 6.28 -20.90 23.74
C ILE A 11 6.20 -20.40 22.29
N ILE A 12 6.13 -19.08 22.14
CA ILE A 12 6.00 -18.44 20.83
C ILE A 12 7.00 -17.29 20.76
N PHE A 13 7.61 -17.10 19.60
CA PHE A 13 8.44 -15.94 19.30
C PHE A 13 7.80 -15.10 18.20
N ALA A 14 7.90 -13.78 18.33
CA ALA A 14 7.42 -12.84 17.33
C ALA A 14 8.53 -11.87 16.91
N ALA A 15 8.77 -11.74 15.62
CA ALA A 15 9.58 -10.69 15.02
C ALA A 15 8.69 -9.47 14.79
N VAL A 16 9.00 -8.36 15.45
CA VAL A 16 8.21 -7.13 15.44
C VAL A 16 8.99 -6.02 14.77
N GLN A 17 8.43 -5.50 13.68
CA GLN A 17 9.01 -4.43 12.89
C GLN A 17 8.80 -3.06 13.51
N GLY A 18 7.74 -2.90 14.34
CA GLY A 18 7.35 -1.64 14.97
C GLY A 18 6.63 -0.69 14.04
N ALA A 19 6.53 0.57 14.43
CA ALA A 19 5.90 1.60 13.62
C ALA A 19 6.64 1.83 12.30
N GLN A 20 5.87 1.99 11.22
CA GLN A 20 6.41 2.14 9.87
C GLN A 20 7.00 3.54 9.64
N TYR A 21 6.31 4.58 10.11
CA TYR A 21 6.62 5.98 9.82
C TYR A 21 7.40 6.71 10.93
N GLY A 22 7.81 6.03 11.97
CA GLY A 22 8.54 6.66 13.06
C GLY A 22 9.32 5.69 13.94
N PRO A 23 10.08 6.21 14.90
CA PRO A 23 10.69 5.40 15.94
C PRO A 23 9.63 4.65 16.75
N SER A 24 9.96 3.45 17.22
CA SER A 24 9.02 2.64 18.00
C SER A 24 9.77 1.77 18.99
N GLU A 25 9.44 1.90 20.27
CA GLU A 25 9.96 1.01 21.31
C GLU A 25 9.45 -0.43 21.19
N ASP A 26 8.39 -0.68 20.38
CA ASP A 26 7.85 -2.01 20.17
C ASP A 26 8.66 -2.88 19.20
N ARG A 27 9.75 -2.37 18.65
CA ARG A 27 10.64 -3.10 17.72
C ARG A 27 11.39 -4.23 18.40
N GLY A 28 11.76 -5.28 17.65
CA GLY A 28 12.63 -6.35 18.11
C GLY A 28 12.00 -7.74 18.12
N ILE A 29 12.59 -8.67 18.86
CA ILE A 29 12.07 -10.03 19.04
C ILE A 29 11.40 -10.14 20.40
N TYR A 30 10.19 -10.67 20.40
CA TYR A 30 9.40 -10.95 21.59
C TYR A 30 9.25 -12.46 21.80
N ARG A 31 9.16 -12.87 23.07
CA ARG A 31 8.89 -14.25 23.47
C ARG A 31 7.74 -14.28 24.48
N THR A 32 6.81 -15.20 24.29
CA THR A 32 5.85 -15.62 25.31
C THR A 32 6.16 -17.04 25.76
N LEU A 33 5.84 -17.35 27.02
CA LEU A 33 5.92 -18.69 27.63
C LEU A 33 4.55 -19.21 28.07
N ASN A 34 3.46 -18.50 27.77
CA ASN A 34 2.10 -18.76 28.24
C ASN A 34 1.02 -18.54 27.15
N GLY A 35 1.35 -18.87 25.91
CA GLY A 35 0.40 -18.83 24.80
C GLY A 35 -0.05 -17.41 24.43
N GLY A 36 0.83 -16.42 24.58
CA GLY A 36 0.57 -15.04 24.20
C GLY A 36 -0.12 -14.16 25.24
N LYS A 37 -0.36 -14.69 26.46
CA LYS A 37 -0.98 -13.89 27.54
C LYS A 37 -0.05 -12.77 28.03
N THR A 38 1.26 -13.03 28.06
CA THR A 38 2.29 -12.02 28.35
C THR A 38 3.47 -12.21 27.41
N TRP A 39 4.15 -11.11 27.07
CA TRP A 39 5.29 -11.09 26.17
C TRP A 39 6.49 -10.40 26.84
N SER A 40 7.68 -10.94 26.58
CA SER A 40 8.95 -10.35 26.99
C SER A 40 9.76 -10.01 25.75
N LYS A 41 10.31 -8.81 25.68
CA LYS A 41 11.24 -8.39 24.63
C LYS A 41 12.61 -9.04 24.90
N VAL A 42 13.06 -9.92 24.00
CA VAL A 42 14.27 -10.75 24.18
C VAL A 42 15.44 -10.35 23.28
N LEU A 43 15.19 -9.55 22.24
CA LEU A 43 16.21 -8.90 21.42
C LEU A 43 15.71 -7.52 21.01
N TYR A 44 16.42 -6.49 21.42
CA TYR A 44 16.14 -5.10 21.11
C TYR A 44 17.45 -4.33 21.00
N LEU A 45 17.61 -3.54 19.96
CA LEU A 45 18.80 -2.69 19.80
C LEU A 45 18.48 -1.22 20.11
N ASN A 46 17.50 -0.67 19.42
CA ASN A 46 17.00 0.69 19.60
C ASN A 46 15.64 0.85 18.88
N ASP A 47 15.05 2.03 18.94
CA ASP A 47 13.74 2.38 18.40
C ASP A 47 13.67 2.52 16.86
N THR A 48 14.82 2.41 16.16
CA THR A 48 14.87 2.44 14.68
C THR A 48 15.13 1.07 14.05
N VAL A 49 15.48 0.05 14.86
CA VAL A 49 15.84 -1.29 14.37
C VAL A 49 14.75 -2.30 14.73
N GLY A 50 13.96 -2.68 13.74
CA GLY A 50 12.93 -3.72 13.87
C GLY A 50 13.43 -5.11 13.50
N ALA A 51 12.60 -6.13 13.67
CA ALA A 51 12.88 -7.49 13.25
C ALA A 51 12.09 -7.82 11.98
N ALA A 52 12.79 -8.11 10.88
CA ALA A 52 12.18 -8.43 9.59
C ALA A 52 11.86 -9.91 9.46
N SER A 53 12.73 -10.81 9.91
CA SER A 53 12.54 -12.25 9.77
C SER A 53 13.07 -13.01 11.00
N LEU A 54 12.47 -14.19 11.26
CA LEU A 54 12.81 -15.04 12.37
C LEU A 54 12.66 -16.50 11.96
N SER A 55 13.67 -17.34 12.27
CA SER A 55 13.63 -18.77 11.99
C SER A 55 14.06 -19.57 13.19
N MET A 56 13.27 -20.59 13.55
CA MET A 56 13.56 -21.53 14.63
C MET A 56 14.05 -22.86 14.06
N ASP A 57 15.10 -23.41 14.62
CA ASP A 57 15.47 -24.80 14.32
C ASP A 57 14.45 -25.76 14.93
N MET A 58 13.63 -26.35 14.08
CA MET A 58 12.55 -27.26 14.51
C MET A 58 13.07 -28.59 15.08
N ASN A 59 14.36 -28.91 14.91
CA ASN A 59 15.01 -30.09 15.51
C ASN A 59 15.61 -29.74 16.88
N ASN A 60 15.99 -28.48 17.09
CA ASN A 60 16.46 -27.96 18.38
C ASN A 60 15.92 -26.54 18.61
N PRO A 61 14.71 -26.39 19.17
CA PRO A 61 14.04 -25.09 19.32
C PRO A 61 14.74 -24.07 20.22
N ARG A 62 15.84 -24.45 20.86
CA ARG A 62 16.73 -23.51 21.57
C ARG A 62 17.57 -22.66 20.62
N ILE A 63 17.72 -23.11 19.37
CA ILE A 63 18.45 -22.39 18.32
C ILE A 63 17.47 -21.54 17.52
N LEU A 64 17.71 -20.23 17.51
CA LEU A 64 16.94 -19.26 16.76
C LEU A 64 17.86 -18.38 15.94
N TYR A 65 17.37 -17.92 14.81
CA TYR A 65 18.01 -16.93 13.96
C TYR A 65 17.07 -15.78 13.71
N ALA A 66 17.55 -14.55 13.80
CA ALA A 66 16.78 -13.34 13.55
C ALA A 66 17.50 -12.42 12.57
N ALA A 67 16.76 -11.84 11.63
CA ALA A 67 17.22 -10.75 10.78
C ALA A 67 16.66 -9.43 11.33
N LEU A 68 17.51 -8.58 11.83
CA LEU A 68 17.15 -7.24 12.26
C LEU A 68 17.35 -6.25 11.12
N TRP A 69 16.44 -5.28 11.02
CA TRP A 69 16.36 -4.31 9.95
C TRP A 69 16.28 -2.89 10.48
N ASP A 70 17.32 -2.13 10.22
CA ASP A 70 17.38 -0.69 10.48
C ASP A 70 16.66 0.03 9.34
N HIS A 71 15.46 0.52 9.60
CA HIS A 71 14.63 1.13 8.60
C HIS A 71 13.84 2.34 9.11
N ALA A 72 13.53 3.24 8.20
CA ALA A 72 12.64 4.36 8.44
C ALA A 72 11.87 4.71 7.16
N ARG A 73 10.63 5.16 7.31
CA ARG A 73 9.81 5.66 6.21
C ARG A 73 9.32 7.05 6.52
N SER A 74 9.48 7.95 5.58
CA SER A 74 8.83 9.27 5.54
C SER A 74 7.74 9.26 4.46
N PRO A 75 6.90 10.31 4.35
CA PRO A 75 5.93 10.40 3.26
C PRO A 75 6.54 10.34 1.86
N TRP A 76 7.81 10.70 1.70
CA TRP A 76 8.52 10.83 0.42
C TRP A 76 9.69 9.87 0.22
N GLN A 77 10.08 9.09 1.23
CA GLN A 77 11.27 8.25 1.13
C GLN A 77 11.21 7.04 2.05
N MET A 78 11.84 5.96 1.61
CA MET A 78 12.10 4.76 2.39
C MET A 78 13.61 4.62 2.61
N ARG A 79 14.05 4.45 3.85
CA ARG A 79 15.41 4.01 4.18
C ARG A 79 15.36 2.51 4.55
N SER A 80 16.06 1.69 3.76
CA SER A 80 16.15 0.24 3.95
C SER A 80 17.59 -0.15 4.18
N GLY A 81 17.99 -0.18 5.44
CA GLY A 81 19.33 -0.57 5.83
C GLY A 81 20.09 0.49 6.61
N GLY A 82 21.11 0.02 7.32
CA GLY A 82 21.95 0.83 8.16
C GLY A 82 22.82 -0.01 9.11
N PRO A 83 23.62 0.62 9.95
CA PRO A 83 24.55 -0.07 10.87
C PRO A 83 23.83 -0.94 11.91
N GLY A 84 22.55 -0.66 12.18
CA GLY A 84 21.73 -1.44 13.09
C GLY A 84 21.20 -2.75 12.49
N SER A 85 21.18 -2.88 11.16
CA SER A 85 20.78 -4.14 10.50
C SER A 85 21.81 -5.24 10.77
N GLY A 86 21.33 -6.49 10.86
CA GLY A 86 22.23 -7.62 11.06
C GLY A 86 21.50 -8.94 11.26
N ILE A 87 22.27 -10.02 11.17
CA ILE A 87 21.82 -11.38 11.42
C ILE A 87 22.28 -11.79 12.82
N TYR A 88 21.37 -12.33 13.61
CA TYR A 88 21.60 -12.73 14.99
C TYR A 88 21.23 -14.18 15.20
N LYS A 89 21.93 -14.84 16.13
CA LYS A 89 21.69 -16.23 16.55
C LYS A 89 21.58 -16.33 18.05
N SER A 90 20.59 -17.09 18.52
CA SER A 90 20.52 -17.58 19.90
C SER A 90 20.70 -19.08 19.92
N THR A 91 21.34 -19.60 21.00
CA THR A 91 21.52 -21.03 21.27
C THR A 91 20.88 -21.48 22.58
N ASP A 92 20.19 -20.56 23.25
CA ASP A 92 19.63 -20.77 24.61
C ASP A 92 18.12 -20.42 24.71
N GLY A 93 17.42 -20.52 23.60
CA GLY A 93 15.97 -20.23 23.56
C GLY A 93 15.65 -18.74 23.61
N GLY A 94 16.49 -17.92 23.00
CA GLY A 94 16.28 -16.47 22.85
C GLY A 94 16.67 -15.65 24.08
N THR A 95 17.43 -16.20 25.01
CA THR A 95 17.89 -15.46 26.20
C THR A 95 19.11 -14.58 25.89
N HIS A 96 20.05 -15.10 25.10
CA HIS A 96 21.20 -14.35 24.59
C HIS A 96 21.25 -14.45 23.07
N TRP A 97 21.81 -13.43 22.42
CA TRP A 97 21.89 -13.33 20.98
C TRP A 97 23.26 -12.82 20.54
N ASP A 98 23.90 -13.56 19.65
CA ASP A 98 25.19 -13.22 19.06
C ASP A 98 25.00 -12.73 17.62
N LYS A 99 25.65 -11.63 17.27
CA LYS A 99 25.65 -11.13 15.88
C LYS A 99 26.55 -12.00 15.00
N LEU A 100 26.04 -12.40 13.84
CA LEU A 100 26.77 -13.19 12.85
C LEU A 100 27.30 -12.25 11.74
N GLU A 101 28.62 -12.28 11.51
CA GLU A 101 29.26 -11.34 10.58
C GLU A 101 30.17 -12.01 9.53
N LYS A 102 30.70 -13.22 9.82
CA LYS A 102 31.72 -13.85 8.99
C LYS A 102 31.18 -14.27 7.61
N GLY A 103 31.63 -13.58 6.56
CA GLY A 103 31.23 -13.84 5.18
C GLY A 103 29.96 -13.09 4.75
N LEU A 104 29.43 -12.20 5.59
CA LEU A 104 28.32 -11.29 5.26
C LEU A 104 28.82 -9.89 4.89
N PRO A 105 28.05 -9.12 4.12
CA PRO A 105 28.31 -7.70 3.93
C PRO A 105 28.31 -6.93 5.24
N ARG A 106 29.15 -5.91 5.34
CA ARG A 106 29.31 -5.12 6.57
C ARG A 106 28.04 -4.33 6.94
N VAL A 107 27.36 -3.82 5.94
CA VAL A 107 26.07 -3.10 6.09
C VAL A 107 25.06 -3.80 5.20
N ILE A 108 23.91 -4.11 5.78
CA ILE A 108 22.81 -4.77 5.07
C ILE A 108 21.52 -3.98 5.23
N GLY A 109 20.60 -4.19 4.30
CA GLY A 109 19.22 -3.76 4.36
C GLY A 109 18.31 -4.81 5.00
N LYS A 110 17.16 -5.01 4.40
CA LYS A 110 16.23 -6.08 4.77
C LYS A 110 16.84 -7.45 4.47
N ALA A 111 16.55 -8.43 5.31
CA ALA A 111 16.97 -9.81 5.07
C ALA A 111 15.92 -10.81 5.54
N GLY A 112 15.74 -11.88 4.77
CA GLY A 112 15.00 -13.08 5.16
C GLY A 112 15.96 -14.16 5.66
N ILE A 113 15.53 -15.03 6.57
CA ILE A 113 16.36 -16.11 7.12
C ILE A 113 15.58 -17.40 7.30
N SER A 114 16.19 -18.53 6.96
CA SER A 114 15.60 -19.86 7.13
C SER A 114 16.63 -20.92 7.46
N VAL A 115 16.47 -21.62 8.61
CA VAL A 115 17.23 -22.81 8.95
C VAL A 115 16.56 -24.06 8.37
N SER A 116 17.35 -24.94 7.78
CA SER A 116 16.83 -26.17 7.17
C SER A 116 16.40 -27.19 8.24
N ARG A 117 15.15 -27.64 8.15
CA ARG A 117 14.66 -28.73 8.99
C ARG A 117 15.27 -30.08 8.60
N ALA A 118 15.68 -30.23 7.34
CA ALA A 118 16.37 -31.45 6.87
C ALA A 118 17.77 -31.59 7.44
N ASN A 119 18.45 -30.45 7.72
CA ASN A 119 19.79 -30.40 8.32
C ASN A 119 20.01 -29.06 9.02
N SER A 120 20.00 -29.05 10.33
CA SER A 120 20.15 -27.85 11.18
C SER A 120 21.47 -27.08 11.00
N SER A 121 22.49 -27.71 10.37
CA SER A 121 23.74 -27.02 10.03
C SER A 121 23.58 -26.07 8.81
N ILE A 122 22.53 -26.27 8.01
CA ILE A 122 22.27 -25.49 6.81
C ILE A 122 21.32 -24.35 7.13
N VAL A 123 21.79 -23.13 6.86
CA VAL A 123 20.98 -21.91 6.99
C VAL A 123 21.11 -21.09 5.73
N TYR A 124 19.97 -20.59 5.23
CA TYR A 124 19.89 -19.69 4.09
C TYR A 124 19.47 -18.30 4.56
N ILE A 125 20.02 -17.28 3.93
CA ILE A 125 19.55 -15.89 4.05
C ILE A 125 19.46 -15.27 2.65
N ASN A 126 18.49 -14.39 2.47
CA ASN A 126 18.39 -13.51 1.31
C ASN A 126 18.63 -12.09 1.83
N VAL A 127 19.62 -11.37 1.26
CA VAL A 127 20.16 -10.14 1.85
C VAL A 127 20.12 -9.00 0.83
N GLU A 128 19.53 -7.89 1.23
CA GLU A 128 19.71 -6.60 0.57
C GLU A 128 21.04 -5.98 1.03
N ALA A 129 21.88 -5.57 0.07
CA ALA A 129 23.16 -4.93 0.32
C ALA A 129 23.58 -4.07 -0.87
N GLU A 130 24.78 -3.48 -0.82
CA GLU A 130 25.30 -2.68 -1.92
C GLU A 130 25.70 -3.53 -3.11
N GLY A 131 25.15 -3.21 -4.30
CA GLY A 131 25.55 -3.79 -5.59
C GLY A 131 25.51 -5.33 -5.60
N GLU A 132 26.58 -5.96 -6.06
CA GLU A 132 26.70 -7.42 -6.18
C GLU A 132 26.77 -8.17 -4.83
N ALA A 133 26.86 -7.46 -3.69
CA ALA A 133 26.77 -8.07 -2.38
C ALA A 133 25.32 -8.40 -1.97
N SER A 134 24.33 -7.87 -2.68
CA SER A 134 22.94 -8.34 -2.56
C SER A 134 22.80 -9.76 -3.09
N GLY A 135 21.96 -10.59 -2.46
CA GLY A 135 21.72 -11.94 -2.95
C GLY A 135 21.49 -12.99 -1.87
N VAL A 136 21.51 -14.24 -2.30
CA VAL A 136 21.30 -15.39 -1.43
C VAL A 136 22.63 -15.91 -0.91
N TYR A 137 22.70 -16.06 0.43
CA TYR A 137 23.84 -16.63 1.14
C TYR A 137 23.43 -17.93 1.80
N ARG A 138 24.40 -18.84 1.92
CA ARG A 138 24.25 -20.12 2.59
C ARG A 138 25.36 -20.32 3.61
N SER A 139 25.02 -20.87 4.76
CA SER A 139 25.95 -21.43 5.73
C SER A 139 25.77 -22.94 5.81
N ASP A 140 26.88 -23.67 5.83
CA ASP A 140 26.91 -25.13 6.04
C ASP A 140 27.32 -25.51 7.48
N ASN A 141 27.46 -24.52 8.38
CA ASN A 141 27.95 -24.72 9.75
C ASN A 141 27.15 -23.91 10.79
N GLY A 142 25.84 -23.82 10.58
CA GLY A 142 24.92 -23.19 11.53
C GLY A 142 25.15 -21.69 11.72
N GLY A 143 25.53 -20.98 10.65
CA GLY A 143 25.75 -19.54 10.65
C GLY A 143 27.15 -19.08 11.05
N SER A 144 28.09 -20.00 11.33
CA SER A 144 29.45 -19.62 11.72
C SER A 144 30.27 -19.01 10.58
N LEU A 145 29.95 -19.36 9.33
CA LEU A 145 30.52 -18.80 8.11
C LEU A 145 29.48 -18.79 7.01
N TRP A 146 29.38 -17.70 6.27
CA TRP A 146 28.47 -17.51 5.16
C TRP A 146 29.21 -17.45 3.81
N LYS A 147 28.57 -17.97 2.78
CA LYS A 147 29.03 -17.86 1.39
C LYS A 147 27.88 -17.37 0.53
N GLN A 148 28.10 -16.35 -0.29
CA GLN A 148 27.15 -15.96 -1.32
C GLN A 148 27.07 -17.07 -2.36
N VAL A 149 25.86 -17.56 -2.62
CA VAL A 149 25.59 -18.66 -3.58
C VAL A 149 24.89 -18.16 -4.83
N ASN A 150 24.16 -17.03 -4.73
CA ASN A 150 23.51 -16.39 -5.86
C ASN A 150 23.48 -14.88 -5.66
N LYS A 151 23.62 -14.12 -6.77
CA LYS A 151 23.57 -12.66 -6.81
C LYS A 151 22.60 -12.11 -7.88
N ASP A 152 21.73 -12.97 -8.37
CA ASP A 152 20.75 -12.57 -9.39
C ASP A 152 19.75 -11.57 -8.81
N ARG A 153 19.60 -10.43 -9.50
CA ARG A 153 18.72 -9.36 -9.06
C ARG A 153 17.27 -9.82 -8.83
N ILE A 154 16.78 -10.80 -9.57
CA ILE A 154 15.43 -11.33 -9.43
C ILE A 154 15.13 -11.86 -8.03
N ALA A 155 16.16 -12.31 -7.29
CA ALA A 155 16.00 -12.80 -5.92
C ALA A 155 15.91 -11.68 -4.88
N VAL A 156 16.35 -10.46 -5.22
CA VAL A 156 16.45 -9.30 -4.30
C VAL A 156 15.75 -8.05 -4.83
N ALA A 157 15.00 -8.14 -5.92
CA ALA A 157 14.23 -7.02 -6.45
C ALA A 157 13.16 -6.57 -5.44
N ARG A 158 12.92 -5.26 -5.31
CA ARG A 158 11.96 -4.65 -4.37
C ARG A 158 12.13 -5.15 -2.92
N SER A 159 13.35 -5.12 -2.43
CA SER A 159 13.75 -5.69 -1.12
C SER A 159 12.90 -5.22 0.06
N TRP A 160 12.35 -4.00 0.02
CA TRP A 160 11.52 -3.45 1.10
C TRP A 160 10.21 -4.22 1.30
N TYR A 161 9.65 -4.80 0.23
CA TYR A 161 8.39 -5.51 0.25
C TYR A 161 8.59 -7.00 0.52
N TYR A 162 9.63 -7.61 -0.09
CA TYR A 162 9.84 -9.05 -0.09
C TYR A 162 11.07 -9.45 0.73
N MET A 163 11.89 -10.36 0.28
CA MET A 163 13.14 -10.91 0.83
C MET A 163 12.98 -12.22 1.60
N GLU A 164 11.79 -12.78 1.71
CA GLU A 164 11.62 -14.03 2.45
C GLU A 164 12.31 -15.20 1.74
N VAL A 165 12.90 -16.09 2.54
CA VAL A 165 13.57 -17.30 2.09
C VAL A 165 13.11 -18.49 2.93
N PHE A 166 12.90 -19.65 2.27
CA PHE A 166 12.41 -20.85 2.92
C PHE A 166 13.26 -22.05 2.51
N ALA A 167 13.91 -22.71 3.48
CA ALA A 167 14.58 -23.98 3.26
C ALA A 167 13.55 -25.11 3.19
N ASP A 168 13.71 -26.03 2.24
CA ASP A 168 12.84 -27.20 2.14
C ASP A 168 12.97 -28.08 3.40
N PRO A 169 11.87 -28.52 4.01
CA PRO A 169 11.90 -29.28 5.25
C PRO A 169 12.46 -30.71 5.11
N GLN A 170 12.54 -31.23 3.89
CA GLN A 170 12.98 -32.60 3.61
C GLN A 170 14.27 -32.71 2.80
N ASN A 171 14.70 -31.60 2.16
CA ASN A 171 15.90 -31.58 1.31
C ASN A 171 16.71 -30.31 1.52
N GLU A 172 17.86 -30.42 2.15
CA GLU A 172 18.78 -29.31 2.45
C GLU A 172 19.33 -28.56 1.22
N ASN A 173 19.16 -29.13 0.01
CA ASN A 173 19.63 -28.52 -1.24
C ASN A 173 18.55 -27.70 -1.95
N ILE A 174 17.30 -27.80 -1.48
CA ILE A 174 16.17 -27.04 -2.03
C ILE A 174 15.91 -25.82 -1.17
N VAL A 175 15.77 -24.67 -1.82
CA VAL A 175 15.44 -23.39 -1.17
C VAL A 175 14.52 -22.58 -2.07
N TYR A 176 13.62 -21.85 -1.45
CA TYR A 176 12.65 -20.97 -2.08
C TYR A 176 12.95 -19.53 -1.68
N VAL A 177 12.82 -18.62 -2.63
CA VAL A 177 12.89 -17.17 -2.39
C VAL A 177 11.59 -16.56 -2.88
N LEU A 178 10.96 -15.77 -2.02
CA LEU A 178 9.76 -15.04 -2.38
C LEU A 178 10.10 -13.61 -2.73
N ASN A 179 9.62 -13.22 -3.89
CA ASN A 179 9.73 -11.89 -4.46
C ASN A 179 8.51 -11.67 -5.35
N ALA A 180 8.54 -10.68 -6.27
CA ALA A 180 7.49 -10.56 -7.26
C ALA A 180 7.21 -11.92 -7.93
N PRO A 181 8.18 -12.68 -8.49
CA PRO A 181 8.01 -14.11 -8.72
C PRO A 181 8.39 -14.92 -7.46
N ALA A 182 7.63 -15.97 -7.17
CA ALA A 182 8.11 -17.04 -6.28
C ALA A 182 9.16 -17.89 -7.01
N LEU A 183 10.30 -18.09 -6.40
CA LEU A 183 11.47 -18.75 -7.00
C LEU A 183 11.84 -20.02 -6.25
N LYS A 184 12.28 -21.04 -6.98
CA LYS A 184 12.76 -22.32 -6.43
C LYS A 184 14.16 -22.64 -6.94
N SER A 185 15.05 -23.03 -6.05
CA SER A 185 16.36 -23.62 -6.33
C SER A 185 16.39 -25.07 -5.88
N ILE A 186 17.05 -25.94 -6.67
CA ILE A 186 17.29 -27.35 -6.32
C ILE A 186 18.80 -27.67 -6.19
N ASP A 187 19.63 -26.65 -6.29
CA ASP A 187 21.10 -26.77 -6.36
C ASP A 187 21.82 -25.93 -5.29
N LYS A 188 21.24 -25.88 -4.08
CA LYS A 188 21.78 -25.15 -2.91
C LYS A 188 21.71 -23.63 -3.05
N GLY A 189 20.74 -23.11 -3.79
CA GLY A 189 20.55 -21.69 -4.00
C GLY A 189 21.43 -21.07 -5.08
N LYS A 190 22.10 -21.88 -5.94
CA LYS A 190 22.97 -21.38 -6.98
C LYS A 190 22.20 -20.83 -8.17
N THR A 191 21.14 -21.53 -8.57
CA THR A 191 20.24 -21.10 -9.64
C THR A 191 18.79 -21.16 -9.19
N PHE A 192 17.96 -20.26 -9.71
CA PHE A 192 16.55 -20.16 -9.38
C PHE A 192 15.68 -20.24 -10.63
N GLN A 193 14.51 -20.87 -10.49
CA GLN A 193 13.47 -20.93 -11.50
C GLN A 193 12.13 -20.46 -10.91
N PRO A 194 11.31 -19.71 -11.68
CA PRO A 194 9.98 -19.31 -11.26
C PRO A 194 9.07 -20.51 -10.98
N MET A 195 8.21 -20.39 -9.97
CA MET A 195 7.26 -21.44 -9.56
C MET A 195 5.88 -21.31 -10.25
N GLY A 196 5.62 -20.24 -10.99
CA GLY A 196 4.34 -20.03 -11.68
C GLY A 196 3.15 -19.93 -10.73
N THR A 197 3.28 -19.18 -9.63
CA THR A 197 2.16 -18.84 -8.73
C THR A 197 1.08 -18.08 -9.48
N PRO A 198 -0.21 -18.21 -9.13
CA PRO A 198 -1.31 -17.56 -9.84
C PRO A 198 -1.27 -16.03 -9.81
N HIS A 199 -0.60 -15.43 -8.83
CA HIS A 199 -0.35 -14.00 -8.71
C HIS A 199 1.11 -13.75 -8.38
N GLY A 200 1.61 -12.57 -8.73
CA GLY A 200 2.91 -12.06 -8.28
C GLY A 200 2.92 -11.65 -6.81
N ASP A 201 3.99 -10.99 -6.41
CA ASP A 201 4.13 -10.34 -5.11
C ASP A 201 3.92 -11.32 -3.95
N ASN A 202 4.86 -12.28 -3.84
CA ASN A 202 4.74 -13.40 -2.93
C ASN A 202 5.36 -13.08 -1.57
N HIS A 203 4.61 -13.33 -0.48
CA HIS A 203 4.97 -12.90 0.88
C HIS A 203 5.24 -14.05 1.85
N GLU A 204 4.53 -15.17 1.75
CA GLU A 204 4.73 -16.30 2.68
C GLU A 204 4.61 -17.63 1.95
N LEU A 205 5.39 -18.63 2.39
CA LEU A 205 5.34 -19.99 1.89
C LEU A 205 5.39 -20.98 3.06
N TRP A 206 4.30 -21.68 3.28
CA TRP A 206 4.29 -22.82 4.16
C TRP A 206 4.49 -24.12 3.38
N ILE A 207 5.41 -24.97 3.84
CA ILE A 207 5.70 -26.27 3.24
C ILE A 207 5.44 -27.34 4.30
N HIS A 208 4.62 -28.34 3.94
CA HIS A 208 4.28 -29.43 4.87
C HIS A 208 5.55 -30.20 5.29
N PRO A 209 5.84 -30.31 6.60
CA PRO A 209 7.14 -30.77 7.10
C PRO A 209 7.48 -32.24 6.78
N LYS A 210 6.47 -33.06 6.49
CA LYS A 210 6.63 -34.51 6.16
C LYS A 210 6.27 -34.84 4.70
N ASN A 211 5.84 -33.84 3.91
CA ASN A 211 5.51 -34.02 2.50
C ASN A 211 5.65 -32.68 1.76
N ASN A 212 6.83 -32.38 1.25
CA ASN A 212 7.12 -31.12 0.56
C ASN A 212 6.38 -30.92 -0.78
N GLN A 213 5.53 -31.88 -1.17
CA GLN A 213 4.61 -31.69 -2.29
C GLN A 213 3.40 -30.82 -1.90
N ILE A 214 3.07 -30.72 -0.60
CA ILE A 214 1.97 -29.93 -0.08
C ILE A 214 2.51 -28.58 0.37
N MET A 215 2.00 -27.50 -0.23
CA MET A 215 2.44 -26.12 0.01
C MET A 215 1.24 -25.19 0.07
N ILE A 216 1.38 -24.10 0.85
CA ILE A 216 0.48 -22.95 0.81
C ILE A 216 1.35 -21.72 0.55
N ASN A 217 1.00 -20.95 -0.47
CA ASN A 217 1.61 -19.67 -0.79
C ASN A 217 0.61 -18.56 -0.54
N SER A 218 1.05 -17.43 0.02
CA SER A 218 0.28 -16.18 0.05
C SER A 218 0.97 -15.11 -0.80
N ASN A 219 0.16 -14.34 -1.49
CA ASN A 219 0.57 -13.26 -2.38
C ASN A 219 -0.51 -12.18 -2.43
N ASP A 220 -0.28 -11.09 -3.14
CA ASP A 220 -1.21 -9.95 -3.17
C ASP A 220 -2.55 -10.25 -3.87
N GLY A 221 -2.67 -11.37 -4.56
CA GLY A 221 -3.95 -11.89 -5.07
C GLY A 221 -4.72 -12.78 -4.08
N GLY A 222 -4.09 -13.20 -2.96
CA GLY A 222 -4.69 -14.07 -1.96
C GLY A 222 -3.81 -15.27 -1.57
N ALA A 223 -4.39 -16.44 -1.37
CA ALA A 223 -3.68 -17.65 -0.98
C ALA A 223 -3.94 -18.82 -1.95
N ASN A 224 -2.92 -19.65 -2.16
CA ASN A 224 -2.96 -20.79 -3.07
C ASN A 224 -2.42 -22.03 -2.41
N VAL A 225 -3.01 -23.18 -2.74
CA VAL A 225 -2.57 -24.50 -2.30
C VAL A 225 -1.99 -25.26 -3.49
N SER A 226 -0.82 -25.87 -3.28
CA SER A 226 -0.24 -26.85 -4.19
C SER A 226 -0.15 -28.22 -3.51
N THR A 227 -0.42 -29.29 -4.25
CA THR A 227 -0.27 -30.68 -3.81
C THR A 227 0.79 -31.45 -4.61
N ASN A 228 1.56 -30.74 -5.45
CA ASN A 228 2.55 -31.32 -6.35
C ASN A 228 3.88 -30.53 -6.37
N GLY A 229 4.25 -29.93 -5.24
CA GLY A 229 5.54 -29.25 -5.07
C GLY A 229 5.66 -27.93 -5.83
N GLY A 230 4.54 -27.22 -6.01
CA GLY A 230 4.48 -25.93 -6.67
C GLY A 230 4.41 -26.00 -8.21
N LYS A 231 4.13 -27.20 -8.78
CA LYS A 231 3.97 -27.34 -10.24
C LYS A 231 2.63 -26.80 -10.74
N SER A 232 1.61 -26.84 -9.88
CA SER A 232 0.32 -26.21 -10.10
C SER A 232 -0.29 -25.75 -8.78
N TRP A 233 -1.21 -24.80 -8.84
CA TRP A 233 -1.79 -24.13 -7.69
C TRP A 233 -3.31 -24.04 -7.81
N SER A 234 -4.00 -23.94 -6.67
CA SER A 234 -5.44 -23.67 -6.62
C SER A 234 -5.76 -22.26 -7.10
N THR A 235 -7.03 -22.02 -7.47
CA THR A 235 -7.52 -20.68 -7.83
C THR A 235 -7.55 -19.74 -6.63
N GLN A 236 -7.56 -18.42 -6.91
CA GLN A 236 -7.79 -17.34 -5.96
C GLN A 236 -9.18 -16.69 -6.13
N GLN A 237 -9.87 -16.98 -7.23
CA GLN A 237 -11.13 -16.32 -7.59
C GLN A 237 -12.33 -16.64 -6.70
N ASN A 238 -12.14 -17.51 -5.71
CA ASN A 238 -13.13 -17.90 -4.72
C ASN A 238 -12.89 -17.29 -3.32
N GLN A 239 -11.99 -16.32 -3.20
CA GLN A 239 -11.68 -15.67 -1.94
C GLN A 239 -12.42 -14.32 -1.84
N PRO A 240 -13.24 -14.10 -0.80
CA PRO A 240 -14.07 -12.91 -0.67
C PRO A 240 -13.29 -11.74 -0.03
N THR A 241 -12.14 -11.41 -0.58
CA THR A 241 -11.25 -10.35 -0.07
C THR A 241 -10.91 -9.39 -1.20
N ALA A 242 -10.93 -8.08 -0.91
CA ALA A 242 -10.54 -7.03 -1.82
C ALA A 242 -10.18 -5.76 -1.04
N GLN A 243 -9.29 -4.95 -1.59
CA GLN A 243 -8.96 -3.62 -1.07
C GLN A 243 -9.21 -2.59 -2.16
N PHE A 244 -10.26 -1.79 -1.98
CA PHE A 244 -10.60 -0.72 -2.91
C PHE A 244 -10.06 0.62 -2.41
N TYR A 245 -9.57 1.45 -3.34
CA TYR A 245 -9.09 2.80 -3.04
C TYR A 245 -10.22 3.82 -3.06
N ARG A 246 -11.04 3.79 -4.12
CA ARG A 246 -12.12 4.74 -4.37
C ARG A 246 -13.35 4.00 -4.89
N VAL A 247 -14.51 4.64 -4.75
CA VAL A 247 -15.79 4.11 -5.23
C VAL A 247 -16.58 5.18 -5.94
N ILE A 248 -17.14 4.83 -7.11
CA ILE A 248 -18.14 5.64 -7.83
C ILE A 248 -19.26 4.73 -8.34
N ALA A 249 -20.41 5.31 -8.67
CA ALA A 249 -21.53 4.57 -9.22
C ALA A 249 -22.13 5.27 -10.45
N ASP A 250 -22.74 4.46 -11.34
CA ASP A 250 -23.55 4.96 -12.45
C ASP A 250 -25.02 5.15 -12.03
N LYS A 251 -25.85 5.67 -12.95
CA LYS A 251 -27.29 5.87 -12.75
C LYS A 251 -28.16 4.83 -13.48
N GLN A 252 -27.60 3.72 -13.91
CA GLN A 252 -28.36 2.63 -14.51
C GLN A 252 -29.29 1.95 -13.50
N VAL A 253 -30.20 1.11 -13.97
CA VAL A 253 -31.09 0.32 -13.10
C VAL A 253 -30.98 -1.16 -13.48
N PRO A 254 -30.41 -2.03 -12.62
CA PRO A 254 -29.71 -1.68 -11.38
C PRO A 254 -28.46 -0.84 -11.66
N TYR A 255 -28.09 0.06 -10.74
CA TYR A 255 -26.84 0.80 -10.86
C TYR A 255 -25.65 -0.13 -10.68
N HIS A 256 -24.50 0.26 -11.24
CA HIS A 256 -23.24 -0.43 -11.03
C HIS A 256 -22.34 0.41 -10.10
N ILE A 257 -21.52 -0.30 -9.36
CA ILE A 257 -20.48 0.25 -8.50
C ILE A 257 -19.14 -0.02 -9.17
N TYR A 258 -18.24 0.96 -9.17
CA TYR A 258 -16.94 0.86 -9.81
C TYR A 258 -15.84 1.26 -8.85
N GLY A 259 -14.67 0.60 -8.96
CA GLY A 259 -13.50 0.92 -8.16
C GLY A 259 -12.23 0.24 -8.66
N GLY A 260 -11.09 0.87 -8.39
CA GLY A 260 -9.76 0.28 -8.52
C GLY A 260 -9.44 -0.55 -7.30
N GLN A 261 -9.00 -1.78 -7.52
CA GLN A 261 -8.69 -2.76 -6.49
C GLN A 261 -7.17 -2.97 -6.44
N GLN A 262 -6.57 -2.77 -5.27
CA GLN A 262 -5.15 -3.01 -5.06
C GLN A 262 -4.74 -4.38 -5.62
N ASP A 263 -3.70 -4.41 -6.45
CA ASP A 263 -3.08 -5.58 -7.10
C ASP A 263 -3.99 -6.41 -8.02
N ASN A 264 -5.28 -6.05 -8.16
CA ASN A 264 -6.26 -6.88 -8.87
C ASN A 264 -7.11 -6.11 -9.89
N SER A 265 -6.59 -5.06 -10.52
CA SER A 265 -7.25 -4.25 -11.56
C SER A 265 -8.44 -3.42 -11.06
N ALA A 266 -9.12 -2.73 -11.98
CA ALA A 266 -10.34 -2.00 -11.71
C ALA A 266 -11.56 -2.78 -12.21
N ILE A 267 -12.66 -2.72 -11.47
CA ILE A 267 -13.88 -3.47 -11.79
C ILE A 267 -15.13 -2.60 -11.78
N GLY A 268 -16.15 -3.04 -12.54
CA GLY A 268 -17.53 -2.60 -12.43
C GLY A 268 -18.41 -3.78 -12.04
N ILE A 269 -19.32 -3.60 -11.07
CA ILE A 269 -20.19 -4.64 -10.56
C ILE A 269 -21.62 -4.12 -10.37
N LYS A 270 -22.63 -4.93 -10.71
CA LYS A 270 -24.03 -4.59 -10.44
C LYS A 270 -24.31 -4.50 -8.95
N SER A 271 -25.08 -3.50 -8.53
CA SER A 271 -25.51 -3.35 -7.13
C SER A 271 -26.47 -4.45 -6.67
N ARG A 272 -27.17 -5.09 -7.60
CA ARG A 272 -28.08 -6.23 -7.36
C ARG A 272 -28.35 -7.01 -8.64
N THR A 273 -28.83 -8.24 -8.49
CA THR A 273 -29.26 -9.12 -9.57
C THR A 273 -30.61 -9.73 -9.24
N ASN A 274 -31.31 -10.26 -10.25
CA ASN A 274 -32.53 -11.07 -10.08
C ASN A 274 -32.22 -12.54 -9.74
N ASP A 275 -30.96 -12.93 -9.74
CA ASP A 275 -30.52 -14.28 -9.37
C ASP A 275 -30.43 -14.43 -7.84
N ARG A 276 -29.95 -15.58 -7.36
CA ARG A 276 -29.79 -15.86 -5.92
C ARG A 276 -28.79 -14.96 -5.20
N GLY A 277 -27.89 -14.30 -5.95
CA GLY A 277 -26.87 -13.40 -5.46
C GLY A 277 -25.98 -12.89 -6.59
N ILE A 278 -25.14 -11.92 -6.27
CA ILE A 278 -24.13 -11.41 -7.19
C ILE A 278 -23.05 -12.48 -7.38
N ASP A 279 -22.69 -12.76 -8.64
CA ASP A 279 -21.77 -13.81 -9.04
C ASP A 279 -20.76 -13.26 -10.05
N TRP A 280 -19.75 -14.06 -10.42
CA TRP A 280 -18.69 -13.71 -11.38
C TRP A 280 -19.18 -13.15 -12.71
N LYS A 281 -20.38 -13.50 -13.15
CA LYS A 281 -21.03 -12.96 -14.37
C LYS A 281 -21.58 -11.53 -14.23
N ASP A 282 -21.66 -11.02 -13.01
CA ASP A 282 -22.24 -9.73 -12.68
C ASP A 282 -21.20 -8.62 -12.54
N TRP A 283 -19.92 -8.96 -12.65
CA TRP A 283 -18.82 -8.02 -12.65
C TRP A 283 -17.93 -8.17 -13.89
N TYR A 284 -17.20 -7.13 -14.22
CA TYR A 284 -16.28 -7.09 -15.36
C TYR A 284 -15.15 -6.11 -15.10
N SER A 285 -13.98 -6.37 -15.71
CA SER A 285 -12.85 -5.44 -15.66
C SER A 285 -13.18 -4.18 -16.46
N VAL A 286 -12.74 -3.03 -15.97
CA VAL A 286 -12.87 -1.72 -16.62
C VAL A 286 -11.49 -1.09 -16.81
N ALA A 287 -11.45 0.16 -17.29
CA ALA A 287 -10.24 0.94 -17.48
C ALA A 287 -9.36 1.04 -16.25
N GLY A 288 -8.07 1.19 -16.46
CA GLY A 288 -7.08 1.43 -15.42
C GLY A 288 -6.56 0.18 -14.76
N CYS A 289 -5.89 0.38 -13.64
CA CYS A 289 -5.28 -0.69 -12.87
C CYS A 289 -5.58 -0.56 -11.37
N GLU A 290 -4.76 -1.16 -10.53
CA GLU A 290 -4.94 -1.24 -9.08
C GLU A 290 -5.17 0.09 -8.36
N SER A 291 -4.54 1.18 -8.81
CA SER A 291 -4.63 2.50 -8.17
C SER A 291 -5.71 3.41 -8.78
N ALA A 292 -6.66 2.84 -9.52
CA ALA A 292 -7.57 3.61 -10.36
C ALA A 292 -8.50 4.55 -9.59
N PHE A 293 -8.38 5.85 -9.86
CA PHE A 293 -9.56 6.70 -9.95
C PHE A 293 -10.28 6.39 -11.25
N LEU A 294 -11.59 6.42 -11.23
CA LEU A 294 -12.42 6.16 -12.40
C LEU A 294 -13.29 7.38 -12.68
N ALA A 295 -13.45 7.71 -13.97
CA ALA A 295 -14.36 8.75 -14.42
C ALA A 295 -15.14 8.28 -15.64
N PHE A 296 -16.41 8.62 -15.70
CA PHE A 296 -17.32 8.31 -16.82
C PHE A 296 -18.55 9.21 -16.79
N ASP A 297 -19.35 9.19 -17.83
CA ASP A 297 -20.69 9.74 -17.83
C ASP A 297 -21.62 8.83 -17.01
N PRO A 298 -22.15 9.27 -15.86
CA PRO A 298 -23.03 8.45 -15.04
C PRO A 298 -24.31 7.96 -15.76
N GLU A 299 -24.77 8.69 -16.77
CA GLU A 299 -25.92 8.28 -17.61
C GLU A 299 -25.52 7.27 -18.70
N ASN A 300 -24.26 7.31 -19.15
CA ASN A 300 -23.75 6.43 -20.20
C ASN A 300 -22.33 5.94 -19.90
N PRO A 301 -22.16 4.94 -19.02
CA PRO A 301 -20.84 4.43 -18.62
C PRO A 301 -20.20 3.49 -19.64
N ASP A 302 -20.58 3.59 -20.93
CA ASP A 302 -19.97 2.79 -22.00
C ASP A 302 -18.50 3.17 -22.25
N GLN A 303 -18.12 4.40 -21.94
CA GLN A 303 -16.74 4.88 -21.98
C GLN A 303 -16.26 5.19 -20.56
N VAL A 304 -15.20 4.52 -20.13
CA VAL A 304 -14.60 4.70 -18.81
C VAL A 304 -13.17 5.19 -18.96
N TYR A 305 -12.81 6.17 -18.16
CA TYR A 305 -11.43 6.61 -17.96
C TYR A 305 -10.95 6.07 -16.62
N GLY A 306 -9.84 5.32 -16.63
CA GLY A 306 -9.29 4.71 -15.43
C GLY A 306 -7.82 5.02 -15.28
N GLY A 307 -7.42 5.37 -14.06
CA GLY A 307 -6.04 5.66 -13.71
C GLY A 307 -5.21 4.42 -13.40
N CYS A 308 -3.91 4.61 -13.47
CA CYS A 308 -2.91 3.70 -12.95
C CYS A 308 -1.78 4.51 -12.33
N TYR A 309 -0.86 3.87 -11.61
CA TYR A 309 0.29 4.58 -11.04
C TYR A 309 1.10 5.33 -12.11
N GLN A 310 1.91 6.31 -11.72
CA GLN A 310 2.69 7.19 -12.60
C GLN A 310 1.86 8.10 -13.51
N GLY A 311 0.59 8.37 -13.18
CA GLY A 311 -0.29 9.23 -13.98
C GLY A 311 -0.76 8.60 -15.29
N ILE A 312 -0.69 7.28 -15.43
CA ILE A 312 -1.24 6.59 -16.58
C ILE A 312 -2.76 6.67 -16.54
N ILE A 313 -3.37 7.00 -17.67
CA ILE A 313 -4.82 6.95 -17.87
C ILE A 313 -5.13 6.06 -19.06
N GLU A 314 -6.05 5.14 -18.88
CA GLU A 314 -6.66 4.38 -19.95
C GLU A 314 -8.06 4.90 -20.24
N ARG A 315 -8.37 5.11 -21.52
CA ARG A 315 -9.74 5.28 -22.02
C ARG A 315 -10.23 3.95 -22.58
N TRP A 316 -11.23 3.38 -21.96
CA TRP A 316 -11.76 2.05 -22.28
C TRP A 316 -13.20 2.12 -22.76
N GLN A 317 -13.55 1.26 -23.72
CA GLN A 317 -14.89 1.16 -24.32
C GLN A 317 -15.52 -0.18 -23.97
N ARG A 318 -16.61 -0.15 -23.23
CA ARG A 318 -17.32 -1.35 -22.77
C ARG A 318 -17.79 -2.25 -23.91
N LYS A 319 -18.37 -1.68 -24.97
CA LYS A 319 -18.95 -2.43 -26.11
C LYS A 319 -17.92 -3.25 -26.88
N THR A 320 -16.71 -2.77 -26.97
CA THR A 320 -15.63 -3.42 -27.72
C THR A 320 -14.62 -4.12 -26.83
N GLY A 321 -14.62 -3.83 -25.53
CA GLY A 321 -13.59 -4.28 -24.58
C GLY A 321 -12.19 -3.72 -24.88
N SER A 322 -12.10 -2.65 -25.69
CA SER A 322 -10.83 -2.07 -26.12
C SER A 322 -10.47 -0.85 -25.28
N GLY A 323 -9.20 -0.76 -24.87
CA GLY A 323 -8.61 0.36 -24.16
C GLY A 323 -7.52 1.05 -24.97
N LYS A 324 -7.28 2.31 -24.67
CA LYS A 324 -6.20 3.11 -25.21
C LYS A 324 -5.60 3.97 -24.10
N GLU A 325 -4.28 3.89 -23.94
CA GLU A 325 -3.55 4.80 -23.08
C GLU A 325 -3.60 6.22 -23.67
N ILE A 326 -3.91 7.19 -22.82
CA ILE A 326 -4.07 8.60 -23.19
C ILE A 326 -3.31 9.53 -22.26
N LYS A 327 -2.20 9.05 -21.68
CA LYS A 327 -1.36 9.82 -20.75
C LYS A 327 -0.95 11.17 -21.37
N GLU A 328 -1.06 12.23 -20.59
CA GLU A 328 -0.80 13.63 -21.01
C GLU A 328 0.67 13.91 -21.32
N TYR A 329 1.59 13.21 -20.68
CA TYR A 329 3.02 13.29 -20.93
C TYR A 329 3.70 11.94 -20.69
N PRO A 330 4.24 11.29 -21.73
CA PRO A 330 4.89 9.98 -21.60
C PRO A 330 6.25 10.11 -20.90
N GLU A 331 6.33 9.68 -19.65
CA GLU A 331 7.55 9.69 -18.84
C GLU A 331 7.63 8.42 -17.99
N LEU A 332 8.82 7.79 -17.96
CA LEU A 332 9.09 6.64 -17.11
C LEU A 332 9.61 7.12 -15.76
N ALA A 333 8.82 6.94 -14.72
CA ALA A 333 9.17 7.37 -13.38
C ALA A 333 10.03 6.36 -12.59
N LEU A 334 9.95 5.06 -12.93
CA LEU A 334 10.67 4.00 -12.23
C LEU A 334 12.20 4.21 -12.26
N GLY A 335 12.81 4.23 -11.07
CA GLY A 335 14.25 4.37 -10.91
C GLY A 335 14.80 5.79 -11.12
N ASN A 336 13.95 6.76 -11.43
CA ASN A 336 14.31 8.16 -11.58
C ASN A 336 13.97 8.99 -10.33
N VAL A 337 14.59 10.15 -10.19
CA VAL A 337 14.38 11.04 -9.03
C VAL A 337 13.21 11.97 -9.32
N PRO A 338 12.20 12.05 -8.44
CA PRO A 338 10.98 12.83 -8.68
C PRO A 338 11.19 14.30 -9.03
N LYS A 339 12.23 14.95 -8.52
CA LYS A 339 12.56 16.35 -8.85
C LYS A 339 12.93 16.57 -10.32
N ASP A 340 13.33 15.52 -11.03
CA ASP A 340 13.73 15.59 -12.44
C ASP A 340 12.54 15.36 -13.39
N PHE A 341 11.36 15.01 -12.85
CA PHE A 341 10.14 14.82 -13.65
C PHE A 341 9.55 16.16 -14.08
N LYS A 342 9.05 16.18 -15.30
CA LYS A 342 8.25 17.31 -15.76
C LYS A 342 6.95 17.42 -14.96
N TYR A 343 6.31 16.28 -14.70
CA TYR A 343 5.10 16.18 -13.88
C TYR A 343 5.22 15.04 -12.89
N ARG A 344 4.82 15.29 -11.65
CA ARG A 344 4.77 14.29 -10.57
C ARG A 344 3.34 13.84 -10.35
N PHE A 345 3.13 12.55 -10.23
CA PHE A 345 1.82 11.95 -9.96
C PHE A 345 1.86 11.10 -8.70
N ASN A 346 0.78 11.17 -7.93
CA ASN A 346 0.57 10.27 -6.80
C ASN A 346 0.27 8.85 -7.30
N TRP A 347 0.44 7.85 -6.43
CA TRP A 347 -0.05 6.49 -6.67
C TRP A 347 -1.53 6.49 -7.08
N ASN A 348 -2.35 7.27 -6.36
CA ASN A 348 -3.76 7.51 -6.62
C ASN A 348 -3.94 8.90 -7.25
N ALA A 349 -3.51 9.09 -8.49
CA ALA A 349 -3.67 10.37 -9.19
C ALA A 349 -5.14 10.62 -9.54
N PRO A 350 -5.74 11.75 -9.12
CA PRO A 350 -7.16 12.02 -9.32
C PRO A 350 -7.56 12.15 -10.79
N ILE A 351 -8.64 11.47 -11.18
CA ILE A 351 -9.33 11.62 -12.46
C ILE A 351 -10.80 11.87 -12.18
N ILE A 352 -11.38 12.92 -12.76
CA ILE A 352 -12.80 13.24 -12.66
C ILE A 352 -13.39 13.68 -14.00
N SER A 353 -14.67 13.39 -14.21
CA SER A 353 -15.49 14.05 -15.25
C SER A 353 -16.13 15.31 -14.70
N ALA A 354 -16.27 16.36 -15.51
CA ALA A 354 -16.97 17.56 -15.09
C ALA A 354 -18.48 17.26 -14.92
N PRO A 355 -19.12 17.69 -13.82
CA PRO A 355 -20.55 17.44 -13.59
C PRO A 355 -21.47 18.04 -14.64
N SER A 356 -21.05 19.14 -15.30
CA SER A 356 -21.81 19.85 -16.32
C SER A 356 -21.65 19.31 -17.74
N ASP A 357 -20.54 18.62 -18.03
CA ASP A 357 -20.21 18.03 -19.33
C ASP A 357 -19.25 16.85 -19.15
N SER A 358 -19.75 15.65 -19.23
CA SER A 358 -18.98 14.40 -19.05
C SER A 358 -17.89 14.16 -20.09
N ASN A 359 -17.86 14.94 -21.21
CA ASN A 359 -16.74 14.91 -22.16
C ASN A 359 -15.50 15.64 -21.65
N ILE A 360 -15.67 16.52 -20.66
CA ILE A 360 -14.56 17.21 -20.01
C ILE A 360 -14.01 16.30 -18.91
N ILE A 361 -12.76 15.89 -19.07
CA ILE A 361 -12.03 15.09 -18.09
C ILE A 361 -10.89 15.93 -17.52
N TYR A 362 -10.77 15.92 -16.20
CA TYR A 362 -9.65 16.50 -15.49
C TYR A 362 -8.77 15.39 -14.90
N HIS A 363 -7.46 15.60 -14.93
CA HIS A 363 -6.47 14.74 -14.28
C HIS A 363 -5.50 15.60 -13.47
N ALA A 364 -4.98 15.07 -12.36
CA ALA A 364 -4.10 15.84 -11.48
C ALA A 364 -2.79 15.10 -11.16
N GLY A 365 -1.69 15.78 -11.46
CA GLY A 365 -0.35 15.47 -10.95
C GLY A 365 0.07 16.50 -9.90
N ASN A 366 1.20 17.18 -10.07
CA ASN A 366 1.50 18.42 -9.33
C ASN A 366 0.77 19.63 -9.94
N VAL A 367 0.23 19.51 -11.14
CA VAL A 367 -0.63 20.46 -11.85
C VAL A 367 -1.95 19.80 -12.21
N VAL A 368 -2.94 20.58 -12.64
CA VAL A 368 -4.22 20.11 -13.16
C VAL A 368 -4.20 20.13 -14.69
N PHE A 369 -4.57 19.00 -15.28
CA PHE A 369 -4.77 18.83 -16.71
C PHE A 369 -6.26 18.76 -17.05
N LYS A 370 -6.61 19.19 -18.28
CA LYS A 370 -7.95 19.15 -18.82
C LYS A 370 -7.91 18.62 -20.25
N THR A 371 -8.83 17.73 -20.60
CA THR A 371 -9.12 17.35 -21.99
C THR A 371 -10.60 17.49 -22.28
N GLN A 372 -10.95 17.80 -23.55
CA GLN A 372 -12.32 17.89 -24.05
C GLN A 372 -12.56 16.98 -25.28
N ASN A 373 -11.57 16.18 -25.65
CA ASN A 373 -11.61 15.35 -26.86
C ASN A 373 -11.18 13.90 -26.59
N GLY A 374 -11.42 13.45 -25.37
CA GLY A 374 -11.15 12.07 -24.97
C GLY A 374 -9.66 11.75 -24.82
N GLY A 375 -8.84 12.72 -24.42
CA GLY A 375 -7.41 12.55 -24.17
C GLY A 375 -6.54 12.57 -25.43
N ILE A 376 -7.04 13.11 -26.55
CA ILE A 376 -6.21 13.36 -27.74
C ILE A 376 -5.26 14.51 -27.44
N ASP A 377 -5.80 15.61 -26.86
CA ASP A 377 -5.02 16.76 -26.40
C ASP A 377 -5.30 17.03 -24.93
N TRP A 378 -4.27 17.47 -24.22
CA TRP A 378 -4.34 17.89 -22.83
C TRP A 378 -3.86 19.34 -22.66
N GLU A 379 -4.61 20.13 -21.93
CA GLU A 379 -4.27 21.49 -21.51
C GLU A 379 -3.87 21.50 -20.04
N VAL A 380 -2.76 22.16 -19.71
CA VAL A 380 -2.40 22.45 -18.31
C VAL A 380 -3.12 23.71 -17.88
N ILE A 381 -4.01 23.60 -16.90
CA ILE A 381 -4.87 24.69 -16.44
C ILE A 381 -4.51 25.20 -15.04
N SER A 382 -3.32 24.85 -14.52
CA SER A 382 -2.85 25.37 -13.23
C SER A 382 -1.33 25.51 -13.22
N PRO A 383 -0.77 26.37 -12.34
CA PRO A 383 0.62 26.24 -11.90
C PRO A 383 0.82 24.96 -11.08
N ASP A 384 2.03 24.71 -10.59
CA ASP A 384 2.27 23.71 -9.52
C ASP A 384 1.50 24.12 -8.24
N LEU A 385 0.59 23.26 -7.80
CA LEU A 385 -0.31 23.53 -6.65
C LEU A 385 0.16 22.79 -5.37
N THR A 386 1.41 22.41 -5.33
CA THR A 386 2.05 21.76 -4.19
C THR A 386 3.08 22.67 -3.52
N ARG A 387 3.70 22.21 -2.43
CA ARG A 387 4.83 22.95 -1.83
C ARG A 387 6.07 22.92 -2.71
N ASN A 388 6.16 21.97 -3.63
CA ASN A 388 7.25 21.77 -4.58
C ASN A 388 8.64 21.83 -3.91
N ASN A 389 8.82 21.05 -2.85
CA ASN A 389 10.03 21.06 -2.04
C ASN A 389 11.04 20.01 -2.56
N ASP A 390 12.12 20.46 -3.18
CA ASP A 390 13.18 19.60 -3.74
C ASP A 390 13.77 18.61 -2.73
N ALA A 391 13.82 18.98 -1.44
CA ALA A 391 14.32 18.10 -0.38
C ALA A 391 13.40 16.90 -0.10
N GLN A 392 12.16 16.94 -0.56
CA GLN A 392 11.15 15.89 -0.44
C GLN A 392 10.93 15.13 -1.76
N GLN A 393 11.61 15.54 -2.84
CA GLN A 393 11.54 14.93 -4.17
C GLN A 393 12.82 14.14 -4.47
N VAL A 394 13.23 13.31 -3.53
CA VAL A 394 14.48 12.55 -3.54
C VAL A 394 14.27 11.10 -3.98
N GLN A 395 15.34 10.33 -4.05
CA GLN A 395 15.29 8.89 -4.30
C GLN A 395 14.29 8.17 -3.39
N GLY A 396 13.46 7.30 -3.96
CA GLY A 396 12.44 6.54 -3.22
C GLY A 396 13.02 5.64 -2.14
N GLY A 397 14.18 5.02 -2.36
CA GLY A 397 14.85 4.16 -1.41
C GLY A 397 16.34 4.43 -1.27
N ILE A 398 16.86 4.28 -0.06
CA ILE A 398 18.26 4.43 0.31
C ILE A 398 18.64 3.37 1.36
N PRO A 399 19.95 3.02 1.55
CA PRO A 399 21.10 3.42 0.76
C PRO A 399 21.33 2.56 -0.50
N PHE A 400 20.65 1.41 -0.65
CA PHE A 400 21.05 0.38 -1.60
C PHE A 400 20.23 0.38 -2.89
N THR A 401 18.95 0.72 -2.85
CA THR A 401 18.06 0.66 -3.99
C THR A 401 17.38 2.00 -4.23
N ASN A 402 17.23 2.35 -5.51
CA ASN A 402 16.42 3.45 -5.98
C ASN A 402 15.16 2.91 -6.65
N GLU A 403 14.53 1.93 -6.04
CA GLU A 403 13.28 1.37 -6.53
C GLU A 403 12.10 2.01 -5.81
N ALA A 404 11.66 3.17 -6.30
CA ALA A 404 10.30 3.60 -6.08
C ALA A 404 9.38 2.72 -6.94
N ALA A 405 8.24 2.30 -6.42
CA ALA A 405 7.23 1.60 -7.22
C ALA A 405 6.52 2.54 -8.22
N GLY A 406 7.11 3.70 -8.47
CA GLY A 406 6.60 4.71 -9.40
C GLY A 406 5.40 5.50 -8.91
N GLY A 407 5.03 5.31 -7.65
CA GLY A 407 3.89 5.96 -7.02
C GLY A 407 4.19 6.57 -5.65
N GLU A 408 5.42 6.44 -5.16
CA GLU A 408 5.87 7.08 -3.93
C GLU A 408 6.39 8.51 -4.18
N ASN A 409 5.91 9.16 -5.23
CA ASN A 409 6.17 10.57 -5.45
C ASN A 409 5.44 11.42 -4.41
N TYR A 410 6.08 12.49 -3.99
CA TYR A 410 5.54 13.46 -3.06
C TYR A 410 5.49 14.85 -3.69
N ASN A 411 4.78 15.77 -3.06
CA ASN A 411 4.39 17.04 -3.66
C ASN A 411 3.53 16.81 -4.92
N THR A 412 2.42 16.11 -4.73
CA THR A 412 1.43 15.75 -5.75
C THR A 412 0.02 16.07 -5.28
N LEU A 413 -0.91 16.21 -6.21
CA LEU A 413 -2.34 16.37 -5.89
C LEU A 413 -2.95 14.99 -5.59
N MET A 414 -3.68 14.91 -4.48
CA MET A 414 -4.35 13.70 -3.99
C MET A 414 -5.86 13.78 -4.11
N SER A 415 -6.42 14.99 -4.15
CA SER A 415 -7.83 15.23 -4.41
C SER A 415 -8.05 16.33 -5.44
N LEU A 416 -9.06 16.13 -6.28
CA LEU A 416 -9.53 17.09 -7.29
C LEU A 416 -11.05 16.95 -7.34
N VAL A 417 -11.76 18.07 -7.21
CA VAL A 417 -13.22 18.11 -7.20
C VAL A 417 -13.73 19.28 -8.03
N ALA A 418 -14.69 19.02 -8.91
CA ALA A 418 -15.43 20.05 -9.63
C ALA A 418 -16.74 20.36 -8.88
N SER A 419 -17.07 21.63 -8.75
CA SER A 419 -18.33 22.04 -8.13
C SER A 419 -19.54 21.55 -8.93
N PRO A 420 -20.58 20.99 -8.28
CA PRO A 420 -21.83 20.66 -8.97
C PRO A 420 -22.67 21.89 -9.36
N HIS A 421 -22.34 23.08 -8.82
CA HIS A 421 -23.10 24.32 -9.03
C HIS A 421 -22.54 25.21 -10.14
N ASP A 422 -21.20 25.23 -10.30
CA ASP A 422 -20.53 26.08 -11.31
C ASP A 422 -19.34 25.31 -11.91
N PRO A 423 -19.34 25.06 -13.24
CA PRO A 423 -18.29 24.31 -13.92
C PRO A 423 -16.92 25.02 -13.91
N LYS A 424 -16.86 26.28 -13.53
CA LYS A 424 -15.60 27.05 -13.40
C LYS A 424 -14.93 26.88 -12.05
N VAL A 425 -15.64 26.30 -11.06
CA VAL A 425 -15.11 26.11 -9.72
C VAL A 425 -14.52 24.73 -9.57
N LEU A 426 -13.20 24.69 -9.36
CA LEU A 426 -12.47 23.46 -9.06
C LEU A 426 -11.71 23.61 -7.74
N TRP A 427 -11.63 22.53 -6.99
CA TRP A 427 -10.86 22.45 -5.75
C TRP A 427 -9.80 21.37 -5.87
N THR A 428 -8.62 21.62 -5.30
CA THR A 428 -7.54 20.62 -5.21
C THR A 428 -7.01 20.53 -3.80
N GLY A 429 -6.57 19.32 -3.44
CA GLY A 429 -5.84 19.02 -2.21
C GLY A 429 -4.58 18.21 -2.52
N SER A 430 -3.45 18.62 -1.93
CA SER A 430 -2.16 17.96 -2.13
C SER A 430 -1.83 16.98 -1.01
N ASP A 431 -0.87 16.08 -1.26
CA ASP A 431 -0.32 15.15 -0.27
C ASP A 431 0.62 15.83 0.74
N ASP A 432 1.01 17.07 0.48
CA ASP A 432 1.82 17.93 1.35
C ASP A 432 1.01 19.04 2.05
N GLY A 433 -0.34 18.95 2.02
CA GLY A 433 -1.25 19.71 2.86
C GLY A 433 -1.62 21.09 2.33
N LEU A 434 -1.67 21.30 1.04
CA LEU A 434 -2.21 22.53 0.46
C LEU A 434 -3.61 22.32 -0.12
N ILE A 435 -4.46 23.33 0.03
CA ILE A 435 -5.78 23.40 -0.60
C ILE A 435 -5.82 24.63 -1.50
N HIS A 436 -6.17 24.42 -2.77
CA HIS A 436 -6.35 25.50 -3.73
C HIS A 436 -7.75 25.46 -4.36
N ILE A 437 -8.23 26.62 -4.76
CA ILE A 437 -9.48 26.80 -5.49
C ILE A 437 -9.25 27.68 -6.73
N THR A 438 -9.93 27.35 -7.81
CA THR A 438 -10.19 28.27 -8.93
C THR A 438 -11.68 28.55 -9.01
N GLN A 439 -12.06 29.76 -9.39
CA GLN A 439 -13.45 30.18 -9.64
C GLN A 439 -13.64 30.70 -11.08
N ASP A 440 -12.62 30.53 -11.94
CA ASP A 440 -12.59 31.03 -13.31
C ASP A 440 -12.17 29.98 -14.34
N GLY A 441 -12.32 28.68 -13.98
CA GLY A 441 -12.03 27.55 -14.85
C GLY A 441 -10.54 27.24 -15.02
N GLY A 442 -9.71 27.66 -14.05
CA GLY A 442 -8.27 27.39 -14.05
C GLY A 442 -7.41 28.57 -14.49
N SER A 443 -8.02 29.72 -14.84
CA SER A 443 -7.25 30.91 -15.23
C SER A 443 -6.45 31.48 -14.05
N THR A 444 -7.03 31.45 -12.85
CA THR A 444 -6.35 31.81 -11.60
C THR A 444 -6.62 30.76 -10.51
N TRP A 445 -5.63 30.57 -9.62
CA TRP A 445 -5.72 29.65 -8.49
C TRP A 445 -5.35 30.37 -7.20
N THR A 446 -6.19 30.22 -6.18
CA THR A 446 -5.99 30.82 -4.86
C THR A 446 -5.70 29.72 -3.84
N ASN A 447 -4.61 29.90 -3.09
CA ASN A 447 -4.34 29.06 -1.93
C ASN A 447 -5.28 29.44 -0.78
N VAL A 448 -6.10 28.48 -0.38
CA VAL A 448 -7.12 28.65 0.68
C VAL A 448 -6.86 27.68 1.86
N THR A 449 -5.67 27.17 1.99
CA THR A 449 -5.27 26.27 3.08
C THR A 449 -5.55 26.88 4.45
N PRO A 450 -6.20 26.16 5.39
CA PRO A 450 -6.39 26.65 6.77
C PRO A 450 -5.08 27.07 7.42
N LYS A 451 -5.01 28.26 8.00
CA LYS A 451 -3.76 28.85 8.53
C LYS A 451 -3.00 28.00 9.55
N LYS A 452 -3.70 27.10 10.26
CA LYS A 452 -3.11 26.21 11.28
C LYS A 452 -3.04 24.75 10.82
N MET A 453 -3.37 24.48 9.56
CA MET A 453 -3.27 23.13 9.02
C MET A 453 -1.80 22.79 8.80
N GLU A 454 -1.38 21.68 9.40
CA GLU A 454 -0.04 21.16 9.24
C GLU A 454 0.11 20.33 7.96
N GLU A 455 1.34 20.02 7.57
CA GLU A 455 1.65 19.15 6.44
C GLU A 455 1.00 17.76 6.61
N GLY A 456 0.40 17.26 5.55
CA GLY A 456 -0.30 15.98 5.52
C GLY A 456 -1.09 15.80 4.24
N ILE A 457 -1.75 14.69 4.09
CA ILE A 457 -2.48 14.31 2.87
C ILE A 457 -3.90 14.90 2.92
N VAL A 458 -4.21 15.85 2.04
CA VAL A 458 -5.60 16.27 1.81
C VAL A 458 -6.29 15.21 0.95
N ASN A 459 -6.79 14.16 1.62
CA ASN A 459 -7.27 12.95 0.97
C ASN A 459 -8.63 13.08 0.29
N SER A 460 -9.48 13.95 0.83
CA SER A 460 -10.85 14.15 0.33
C SER A 460 -11.24 15.61 0.47
N ILE A 461 -11.86 16.13 -0.57
CA ILE A 461 -12.62 17.38 -0.55
C ILE A 461 -14.04 17.06 -0.99
N GLU A 462 -15.02 17.57 -0.30
CA GLU A 462 -16.44 17.49 -0.66
C GLU A 462 -16.99 18.90 -0.81
N VAL A 463 -17.46 19.24 -2.00
CA VAL A 463 -18.23 20.49 -2.21
C VAL A 463 -19.67 20.20 -1.89
N SER A 464 -20.29 20.98 -1.02
CA SER A 464 -21.68 20.78 -0.64
C SER A 464 -22.60 20.73 -1.86
N PRO A 465 -23.50 19.73 -1.99
CA PRO A 465 -24.50 19.72 -3.04
C PRO A 465 -25.61 20.77 -2.83
N HIS A 466 -25.65 21.45 -1.68
CA HIS A 466 -26.69 22.40 -1.27
C HIS A 466 -26.24 23.86 -1.28
N ASP A 467 -24.93 24.11 -1.12
CA ASP A 467 -24.37 25.46 -1.06
C ASP A 467 -23.05 25.54 -1.82
N PRO A 468 -22.94 26.35 -2.88
CA PRO A 468 -21.74 26.46 -3.71
C PRO A 468 -20.51 26.98 -2.97
N ALA A 469 -20.68 27.74 -1.87
CA ALA A 469 -19.58 28.28 -1.08
C ALA A 469 -19.09 27.35 0.03
N LYS A 470 -19.89 26.30 0.33
CA LYS A 470 -19.60 25.34 1.40
C LYS A 470 -18.77 24.17 0.86
N ALA A 471 -17.73 23.81 1.62
CA ALA A 471 -16.94 22.60 1.34
C ALA A 471 -16.35 22.01 2.63
N TYR A 472 -16.03 20.73 2.56
CA TYR A 472 -15.39 19.98 3.63
C TYR A 472 -14.07 19.40 3.11
N ALA A 473 -13.02 19.45 3.92
CA ALA A 473 -11.71 18.88 3.58
C ALA A 473 -11.21 17.95 4.69
N VAL A 474 -10.70 16.78 4.30
CA VAL A 474 -10.13 15.81 5.22
C VAL A 474 -8.62 15.78 5.06
N LEU A 475 -7.90 15.95 6.18
CA LEU A 475 -6.46 15.82 6.26
C LEU A 475 -6.08 14.54 7.00
N MET A 476 -5.22 13.71 6.41
CA MET A 476 -4.60 12.55 7.06
C MET A 476 -3.13 12.83 7.35
N ARG A 477 -2.68 12.52 8.58
CA ARG A 477 -1.31 12.74 9.01
C ARG A 477 -0.63 11.47 9.55
N TYR A 478 -1.19 10.29 9.27
CA TYR A 478 -0.64 9.02 9.77
C TYR A 478 0.82 8.76 9.35
N LYS A 479 1.24 9.29 8.17
CA LYS A 479 2.64 9.23 7.72
C LYS A 479 3.59 10.14 8.54
N PHE A 480 3.03 11.00 9.38
CA PHE A 480 3.74 11.85 10.36
C PHE A 480 3.52 11.35 11.79
N MET A 481 3.06 10.12 11.98
CA MET A 481 2.74 9.50 13.28
C MET A 481 1.62 10.22 14.05
N ASP A 482 0.81 11.01 13.37
CA ASP A 482 -0.35 11.69 13.93
C ASP A 482 -1.63 11.01 13.43
N LEU A 483 -2.32 10.31 14.31
CA LEU A 483 -3.53 9.53 14.04
C LEU A 483 -4.82 10.26 14.44
N THR A 484 -4.73 11.58 14.63
CA THR A 484 -5.87 12.43 14.96
C THR A 484 -6.77 12.62 13.72
N SER A 485 -8.07 12.71 13.94
CA SER A 485 -9.03 13.07 12.89
C SER A 485 -9.00 14.57 12.61
N TYR A 486 -8.99 14.91 11.33
CA TYR A 486 -9.07 16.30 10.86
C TYR A 486 -10.10 16.40 9.76
N ILE A 487 -11.22 17.07 10.05
CA ILE A 487 -12.25 17.47 9.08
C ILE A 487 -12.41 18.98 9.21
N TYR A 488 -12.13 19.70 8.15
CA TYR A 488 -12.29 21.16 8.08
C TYR A 488 -13.53 21.49 7.26
N LYS A 489 -14.33 22.46 7.73
CA LYS A 489 -15.50 23.00 7.03
C LYS A 489 -15.27 24.46 6.68
N THR A 490 -15.66 24.88 5.49
CA THR A 490 -15.76 26.28 5.06
C THR A 490 -17.16 26.58 4.52
N GLU A 491 -17.61 27.81 4.64
CA GLU A 491 -18.88 28.32 4.11
C GLU A 491 -18.68 29.57 3.21
N ASP A 492 -17.44 29.84 2.82
CA ASP A 492 -17.06 31.04 2.09
C ASP A 492 -15.94 30.84 1.07
N TYR A 493 -15.95 29.70 0.37
CA TYR A 493 -14.95 29.32 -0.61
C TYR A 493 -13.53 29.21 -0.04
N GLY A 494 -13.40 28.78 1.22
CA GLY A 494 -12.11 28.53 1.87
C GLY A 494 -11.44 29.77 2.47
N ARG A 495 -12.11 30.92 2.56
CA ARG A 495 -11.57 32.09 3.23
C ARG A 495 -11.42 31.89 4.74
N HIS A 496 -12.39 31.17 5.34
CA HIS A 496 -12.37 30.75 6.72
C HIS A 496 -12.67 29.27 6.83
N TRP A 497 -12.03 28.60 7.80
CA TRP A 497 -12.20 27.18 8.06
C TRP A 497 -12.43 26.92 9.54
N GLU A 498 -13.30 25.97 9.83
CA GLU A 498 -13.59 25.43 11.15
C GLU A 498 -13.22 23.95 11.21
N LEU A 499 -12.63 23.50 12.33
CA LEU A 499 -12.38 22.08 12.59
C LEU A 499 -13.63 21.45 13.23
N ILE A 500 -14.21 20.41 12.60
CA ILE A 500 -15.49 19.83 12.96
C ILE A 500 -15.36 18.32 13.27
N THR A 501 -14.59 17.95 14.28
CA THR A 501 -14.30 16.52 14.62
C THR A 501 -14.81 16.06 15.98
N LYS A 502 -15.62 16.87 16.66
CA LYS A 502 -16.14 16.53 17.99
C LYS A 502 -17.01 15.28 17.94
N GLY A 503 -16.65 14.25 18.72
CA GLY A 503 -17.32 12.95 18.76
C GLY A 503 -16.62 11.86 17.94
N ILE A 504 -15.62 12.20 17.10
CA ILE A 504 -14.75 11.20 16.49
C ILE A 504 -13.58 10.94 17.44
N GLU A 505 -13.71 9.88 18.23
CA GLU A 505 -12.76 9.54 19.29
C GLU A 505 -12.11 8.17 19.05
N GLY A 506 -10.91 7.97 19.59
CA GLY A 506 -10.17 6.71 19.54
C GLY A 506 -8.73 6.87 19.04
N ALA A 507 -7.85 6.06 19.57
CA ALA A 507 -6.40 6.17 19.37
C ALA A 507 -5.94 5.93 17.91
N HIS A 508 -6.77 5.41 17.04
CA HIS A 508 -6.43 5.07 15.65
C HIS A 508 -7.60 5.38 14.70
N THR A 509 -8.37 6.44 14.98
CA THR A 509 -9.63 6.73 14.29
C THR A 509 -9.52 7.94 13.37
N PHE A 510 -8.36 8.13 12.71
CA PHE A 510 -8.24 9.24 11.77
C PHE A 510 -9.21 9.12 10.59
N THR A 511 -9.73 10.25 10.15
CA THR A 511 -10.71 10.33 9.04
C THR A 511 -10.02 10.21 7.70
N ARG A 512 -10.65 9.50 6.76
CA ARG A 512 -10.19 9.32 5.37
C ARG A 512 -11.04 10.06 4.36
N VAL A 513 -12.35 10.16 4.61
CA VAL A 513 -13.32 10.74 3.69
C VAL A 513 -14.49 11.37 4.45
N VAL A 514 -15.06 12.42 3.89
CA VAL A 514 -16.33 13.01 4.33
C VAL A 514 -17.23 13.21 3.12
N ARG A 515 -18.55 12.97 3.29
CA ARG A 515 -19.57 13.24 2.27
C ARG A 515 -20.79 13.89 2.91
N GLU A 516 -21.38 14.86 2.22
CA GLU A 516 -22.69 15.44 2.59
C GLU A 516 -23.79 14.71 1.82
N ASP A 517 -24.91 14.41 2.49
CA ASP A 517 -26.07 13.78 1.88
C ASP A 517 -26.63 14.65 0.74
N LYS A 518 -26.89 14.04 -0.41
CA LYS A 518 -27.35 14.77 -1.62
C LYS A 518 -28.78 15.34 -1.51
N LYS A 519 -29.56 14.93 -0.47
CA LYS A 519 -30.94 15.34 -0.26
C LYS A 519 -31.15 16.14 1.03
N ILE A 520 -30.34 15.89 2.04
CA ILE A 520 -30.49 16.48 3.38
C ILE A 520 -29.25 17.32 3.70
N SER A 521 -29.43 18.63 3.66
CA SER A 521 -28.35 19.58 3.99
C SER A 521 -27.88 19.40 5.42
N GLY A 522 -26.55 19.37 5.64
CA GLY A 522 -25.93 19.21 6.94
C GLY A 522 -25.96 17.78 7.52
N LEU A 523 -26.50 16.81 6.79
CA LEU A 523 -26.33 15.40 7.13
C LEU A 523 -25.01 14.91 6.52
N LEU A 524 -24.06 14.56 7.39
CA LEU A 524 -22.70 14.19 6.96
C LEU A 524 -22.37 12.75 7.34
N TYR A 525 -21.56 12.10 6.49
CA TYR A 525 -20.96 10.80 6.75
C TYR A 525 -19.44 10.92 6.69
N ALA A 526 -18.73 10.37 7.67
CA ALA A 526 -17.28 10.32 7.69
C ALA A 526 -16.79 8.87 7.74
N GLY A 527 -15.96 8.50 6.76
CA GLY A 527 -15.23 7.24 6.76
C GLY A 527 -13.90 7.42 7.49
N THR A 528 -13.63 6.53 8.45
CA THR A 528 -12.43 6.55 9.29
C THR A 528 -11.64 5.26 9.16
N GLU A 529 -10.49 5.17 9.82
CA GLU A 529 -9.69 3.93 9.94
C GLU A 529 -10.44 2.80 10.64
N THR A 530 -11.47 3.10 11.43
CA THR A 530 -12.15 2.12 12.29
C THR A 530 -13.66 1.98 12.01
N GLY A 531 -14.16 2.61 10.95
CA GLY A 531 -15.57 2.54 10.56
C GLY A 531 -16.18 3.86 10.12
N VAL A 532 -17.49 3.97 10.18
CA VAL A 532 -18.25 5.13 9.70
C VAL A 532 -18.82 5.91 10.90
N TYR A 533 -18.78 7.24 10.78
CA TYR A 533 -19.46 8.19 11.67
C TYR A 533 -20.50 8.99 10.89
N ILE A 534 -21.52 9.45 11.59
CA ILE A 534 -22.63 10.27 11.07
C ILE A 534 -22.75 11.55 11.89
N SER A 535 -23.04 12.66 11.24
CA SER A 535 -23.44 13.90 11.90
C SER A 535 -24.77 14.38 11.32
N HIS A 536 -25.71 14.75 12.19
CA HIS A 536 -27.03 15.26 11.82
C HIS A 536 -27.12 16.80 11.91
N ASP A 537 -26.04 17.46 12.26
CA ASP A 537 -25.98 18.89 12.62
C ASP A 537 -24.79 19.61 12.00
N ASP A 538 -24.46 19.23 10.75
CA ASP A 538 -23.42 19.87 9.94
C ASP A 538 -22.00 19.80 10.56
N GLY A 539 -21.74 18.70 11.28
CA GLY A 539 -20.43 18.40 11.87
C GLY A 539 -20.22 18.94 13.29
N ILE A 540 -21.25 19.52 13.92
CA ILE A 540 -21.14 19.99 15.31
C ILE A 540 -20.90 18.81 16.26
N GLN A 541 -21.58 17.67 16.02
CA GLN A 541 -21.42 16.44 16.77
C GLN A 541 -21.41 15.24 15.81
N TRP A 542 -20.51 14.27 16.07
CA TRP A 542 -20.43 13.02 15.33
C TRP A 542 -20.77 11.83 16.24
N ASP A 543 -21.55 10.90 15.70
CA ASP A 543 -21.93 9.64 16.34
C ASP A 543 -21.42 8.45 15.51
N VAL A 544 -21.11 7.35 16.17
CA VAL A 544 -20.69 6.10 15.51
C VAL A 544 -21.85 5.52 14.71
N PHE A 545 -21.64 5.32 13.40
CA PHE A 545 -22.60 4.67 12.51
C PHE A 545 -22.14 3.25 12.18
N LYS A 546 -22.28 2.35 13.13
CA LYS A 546 -21.65 1.03 13.05
C LYS A 546 -22.58 -0.04 12.46
N SER A 547 -23.86 -0.09 12.86
CA SER A 547 -24.79 -1.19 12.54
C SER A 547 -24.07 -2.56 12.68
N ASN A 548 -24.04 -3.37 11.61
CA ASN A 548 -23.31 -4.65 11.54
C ASN A 548 -21.94 -4.55 10.82
N LEU A 549 -21.43 -3.35 10.59
CA LEU A 549 -20.13 -3.15 9.96
C LEU A 549 -18.99 -3.59 10.90
N PRO A 550 -18.05 -4.42 10.45
CA PRO A 550 -16.86 -4.75 11.25
C PRO A 550 -15.96 -3.52 11.42
N ILE A 551 -14.95 -3.63 12.29
CA ILE A 551 -13.90 -2.61 12.40
C ILE A 551 -13.00 -2.75 11.17
N VAL A 552 -13.16 -1.84 10.22
CA VAL A 552 -12.42 -1.80 8.95
C VAL A 552 -12.17 -0.34 8.53
N PRO A 553 -11.08 -0.08 7.79
CA PRO A 553 -10.87 1.22 7.16
C PRO A 553 -11.95 1.50 6.11
N ILE A 554 -12.46 2.72 6.12
CA ILE A 554 -13.40 3.22 5.10
C ILE A 554 -12.65 4.22 4.24
N ASN A 555 -12.17 3.77 3.10
CA ASN A 555 -11.31 4.57 2.23
C ASN A 555 -12.08 5.63 1.44
N ASP A 556 -13.32 5.31 1.05
CA ASP A 556 -14.18 6.23 0.31
C ASP A 556 -15.67 5.94 0.57
N LEU A 557 -16.52 6.91 0.26
CA LEU A 557 -17.99 6.89 0.34
C LEU A 557 -18.57 7.54 -0.94
N TYR A 558 -19.77 7.07 -1.38
CA TYR A 558 -20.45 7.63 -2.56
C TYR A 558 -21.96 7.80 -2.30
#